data_b405a6e8098c2af614275ef55ab5af6e
#
_entry.id   b405a6e8098c2af614275ef55ab5af6e
#
_cell.length_a   1.000
_cell.length_b   1.000
_cell.length_c   1.000
_cell.angle_alpha   90.00
_cell.angle_beta   90.00
_cell.angle_gamma   90.00
#
_symmetry.space_group_name_H-M   'P 1'
#
loop_
_entity.id
_entity.type
_entity.pdbx_description
1 polymer ?
#
loop_
_entity_poly.entity_id
_entity_poly.type
_entity_poly.pdbx_seq_one_letter_code
_entity_poly.pdbx_strand_id
1 'polypeptide(L)'
;EGYLSKLVSRGYKVAICEQVEDPKLAKGIVKREVIRIVTPGTNLNMMSLEESRNNYLMCIAYMEDKIGIAVVDALTGDFYVTEVSDTKKLNDEIVKFSPSEIICNDNFLVSGYSIDDLRERLGISINKIDAWHFEEDSCQKLLCKHFKVNTLTALGVDDFMAGQIAAGA
;
A
#
# COMPACT_ATOMS: atom_id res chain seq x y z
N GLU A 1 8.17 -19.23 9.72
CA GLU A 1 6.91 -18.45 9.63
C GLU A 1 6.67 -17.61 10.89
N GLY A 2 6.82 -18.14 12.13
CA GLY A 2 6.55 -17.40 13.36
C GLY A 2 7.36 -16.11 13.59
N TYR A 3 8.60 -16.03 13.10
CA TYR A 3 9.40 -14.79 13.19
C TYR A 3 8.96 -13.72 12.21
N LEU A 4 8.54 -14.12 11.00
CA LEU A 4 8.02 -13.21 9.99
C LEU A 4 6.80 -12.47 10.52
N SER A 5 5.80 -13.19 11.01
CA SER A 5 4.58 -12.60 11.58
C SER A 5 4.87 -11.65 12.73
N LYS A 6 5.80 -11.99 13.63
CA LYS A 6 6.20 -11.13 14.76
C LYS A 6 6.88 -9.83 14.32
N LEU A 7 7.69 -9.86 13.26
CA LEU A 7 8.34 -8.66 12.74
C LEU A 7 7.32 -7.76 12.01
N VAL A 8 6.50 -8.36 11.16
CA VAL A 8 5.50 -7.64 10.39
C VAL A 8 4.43 -7.01 11.30
N SER A 9 3.96 -7.71 12.35
CA SER A 9 3.01 -7.15 13.33
C SER A 9 3.56 -5.96 14.13
N ARG A 10 4.90 -5.79 14.14
CA ARG A 10 5.57 -4.62 14.73
C ARG A 10 5.82 -3.48 13.72
N GLY A 11 5.25 -3.58 12.50
CA GLY A 11 5.39 -2.57 11.46
C GLY A 11 6.65 -2.68 10.60
N TYR A 12 7.45 -3.74 10.73
CA TYR A 12 8.67 -3.89 9.93
C TYR A 12 8.36 -4.41 8.53
N LYS A 13 9.06 -3.89 7.51
CA LYS A 13 9.17 -4.49 6.19
C LYS A 13 10.19 -5.61 6.23
N VAL A 14 9.82 -6.80 5.79
CA VAL A 14 10.68 -7.99 5.85
C VAL A 14 10.94 -8.51 4.44
N ALA A 15 12.20 -8.50 4.03
CA ALA A 15 12.64 -9.12 2.78
C ALA A 15 12.96 -10.60 3.02
N ILE A 16 12.30 -11.48 2.29
CA ILE A 16 12.60 -12.92 2.28
C ILE A 16 13.62 -13.19 1.19
N CYS A 17 14.76 -13.73 1.58
CA CYS A 17 15.84 -14.11 0.68
C CYS A 17 15.98 -15.62 0.62
N GLU A 18 16.04 -16.19 -0.59
CA GLU A 18 16.29 -17.60 -0.82
C GLU A 18 17.56 -17.85 -1.61
N GLN A 19 18.09 -19.06 -1.50
CA GLN A 19 19.24 -19.49 -2.31
C GLN A 19 18.75 -19.82 -3.72
N VAL A 20 19.37 -19.18 -4.72
CA VAL A 20 18.98 -19.32 -6.14
C VAL A 20 19.96 -20.18 -6.95
N GLU A 21 20.98 -20.75 -6.31
CA GLU A 21 21.91 -21.69 -6.93
C GLU A 21 22.13 -22.94 -6.07
N ASP A 22 22.53 -24.04 -6.72
CA ASP A 22 22.85 -25.28 -6.01
C ASP A 22 24.14 -25.12 -5.16
N PRO A 23 24.08 -25.33 -3.84
CA PRO A 23 25.23 -25.22 -2.95
C PRO A 23 26.42 -26.09 -3.38
N LYS A 24 26.18 -27.23 -4.06
CA LYS A 24 27.22 -28.14 -4.55
C LYS A 24 27.97 -27.58 -5.75
N LEU A 25 27.41 -26.64 -6.49
CA LEU A 25 28.00 -26.02 -7.67
C LEU A 25 28.62 -24.66 -7.37
N ALA A 26 28.30 -24.07 -6.22
CA ALA A 26 28.78 -22.77 -5.82
C ALA A 26 30.27 -22.77 -5.52
N LYS A 27 31.01 -21.86 -6.17
CA LYS A 27 32.45 -21.62 -5.87
C LYS A 27 32.59 -20.52 -4.83
N GLY A 28 32.11 -20.78 -3.60
CA GLY A 28 32.15 -19.82 -2.50
C GLY A 28 30.80 -19.66 -1.78
N ILE A 29 30.40 -18.41 -1.49
CA ILE A 29 29.11 -18.14 -0.83
C ILE A 29 28.00 -18.32 -1.86
N VAL A 30 27.01 -19.17 -1.53
CA VAL A 30 25.84 -19.42 -2.37
C VAL A 30 25.06 -18.13 -2.64
N LYS A 31 24.75 -17.86 -3.91
CA LYS A 31 23.98 -16.70 -4.32
C LYS A 31 22.59 -16.74 -3.70
N ARG A 32 22.15 -15.59 -3.17
CA ARG A 32 20.81 -15.39 -2.60
C ARG A 32 20.16 -14.20 -3.26
N GLU A 33 18.87 -14.29 -3.47
CA GLU A 33 18.06 -13.19 -4.02
C GLU A 33 16.83 -12.94 -3.16
N VAL A 34 16.38 -11.69 -3.13
CA VAL A 34 15.10 -11.32 -2.49
C VAL A 34 13.98 -11.84 -3.39
N ILE A 35 13.21 -12.79 -2.89
CA ILE A 35 12.08 -13.38 -3.62
C ILE A 35 10.75 -12.71 -3.26
N ARG A 36 10.66 -12.10 -2.10
CA ARG A 36 9.44 -11.45 -1.61
C ARG A 36 9.75 -10.43 -0.54
N ILE A 37 9.01 -9.33 -0.56
CA ILE A 37 8.94 -8.35 0.53
C ILE A 37 7.55 -8.46 1.15
N VAL A 38 7.50 -8.56 2.49
CA VAL A 38 6.26 -8.63 3.26
C VAL A 38 6.17 -7.42 4.16
N THR A 39 5.04 -6.74 4.12
CA THR A 39 4.72 -5.56 4.93
C THR A 39 3.42 -5.79 5.70
N PRO A 40 3.04 -4.94 6.66
CA PRO A 40 1.79 -5.09 7.40
C PRO A 40 0.57 -5.23 6.50
N GLY A 41 0.44 -4.37 5.46
CA GLY A 41 -0.68 -4.37 4.53
C GLY A 41 -0.67 -5.51 3.51
N THR A 42 0.49 -6.14 3.26
CA THR A 42 0.65 -7.24 2.29
C THR A 42 0.86 -8.61 2.94
N ASN A 43 0.69 -8.71 4.26
CA ASN A 43 0.89 -9.97 4.98
C ASN A 43 -0.36 -10.88 4.89
N LEU A 44 -0.35 -11.79 3.95
CA LEU A 44 -1.42 -12.75 3.74
C LEU A 44 -1.45 -13.90 4.80
N ASN A 45 -0.40 -14.05 5.59
CA ASN A 45 -0.26 -15.15 6.55
C ASN A 45 -0.83 -14.84 7.94
N MET A 46 -1.05 -13.58 8.30
CA MET A 46 -1.61 -13.22 9.61
C MET A 46 -3.09 -13.59 9.77
N MET A 47 -3.81 -13.83 8.69
CA MET A 47 -5.24 -14.07 8.71
C MET A 47 -5.63 -15.51 9.04
N SER A 48 -4.68 -16.44 9.10
CA SER A 48 -4.98 -17.80 9.58
C SER A 48 -5.26 -17.90 11.09
N LEU A 49 -5.04 -16.81 11.84
CA LEU A 49 -5.20 -16.79 13.31
C LEU A 49 -6.33 -15.86 13.81
N GLU A 50 -6.82 -14.93 12.99
CA GLU A 50 -7.96 -14.06 13.31
C GLU A 50 -8.91 -14.00 12.10
N GLU A 51 -9.77 -14.99 11.93
CA GLU A 51 -10.62 -15.27 10.76
C GLU A 51 -11.67 -14.20 10.39
N SER A 52 -11.65 -12.98 10.97
CA SER A 52 -12.74 -12.03 10.78
C SER A 52 -12.36 -10.56 10.55
N ARG A 53 -11.10 -10.23 10.33
CA ARG A 53 -10.69 -8.83 10.09
C ARG A 53 -10.05 -8.67 8.72
N ASN A 54 -10.57 -7.70 7.95
CA ASN A 54 -9.94 -7.25 6.71
C ASN A 54 -8.56 -6.65 7.02
N ASN A 55 -7.60 -6.87 6.11
CA ASN A 55 -6.25 -6.32 6.22
C ASN A 55 -6.03 -5.29 5.11
N TYR A 56 -6.42 -4.05 5.37
CA TYR A 56 -6.36 -3.01 4.38
C TYR A 56 -4.96 -2.39 4.24
N LEU A 57 -4.50 -2.25 3.00
CA LEU A 57 -3.45 -1.35 2.57
C LEU A 57 -4.11 -0.11 1.97
N MET A 58 -3.72 1.07 2.43
CA MET A 58 -4.22 2.35 1.91
C MET A 58 -3.10 3.11 1.23
N CYS A 59 -3.37 3.66 0.04
CA CYS A 59 -2.49 4.62 -0.62
C CYS A 59 -3.08 6.02 -0.52
N ILE A 60 -2.25 7.01 -0.17
CA ILE A 60 -2.63 8.42 -0.09
C ILE A 60 -1.77 9.23 -1.07
N ALA A 61 -2.39 9.80 -2.08
CA ALA A 61 -1.82 10.79 -2.99
C ALA A 61 -2.26 12.19 -2.54
N TYR A 62 -1.43 12.85 -1.72
CA TYR A 62 -1.73 14.20 -1.22
C TYR A 62 -1.29 15.23 -2.25
N MET A 63 -2.25 15.98 -2.80
CA MET A 63 -2.04 17.04 -3.79
C MET A 63 -2.47 18.39 -3.21
N GLU A 64 -2.21 19.49 -3.92
CA GLU A 64 -2.49 20.84 -3.40
C GLU A 64 -3.98 21.08 -3.07
N ASP A 65 -4.86 20.66 -3.98
CA ASP A 65 -6.31 20.92 -3.86
C ASP A 65 -7.12 19.70 -3.42
N LYS A 66 -6.56 18.51 -3.52
CA LYS A 66 -7.28 17.26 -3.31
C LYS A 66 -6.39 16.15 -2.76
N ILE A 67 -7.02 15.21 -2.10
CA ILE A 67 -6.33 14.05 -1.53
C ILE A 67 -6.97 12.80 -2.13
N GLY A 68 -6.20 12.09 -2.95
CA GLY A 68 -6.59 10.79 -3.50
C GLY A 68 -6.36 9.70 -2.47
N ILE A 69 -7.31 8.79 -2.38
CA ILE A 69 -7.28 7.65 -1.46
C ILE A 69 -7.65 6.39 -2.25
N ALA A 70 -6.78 5.40 -2.21
CA ALA A 70 -7.07 4.06 -2.67
C ALA A 70 -6.88 3.06 -1.52
N VAL A 71 -7.78 2.09 -1.42
CA VAL A 71 -7.75 1.07 -0.36
C VAL A 71 -7.93 -0.30 -0.98
N VAL A 72 -7.06 -1.23 -0.62
CA VAL A 72 -7.14 -2.61 -1.08
C VAL A 72 -7.07 -3.58 0.08
N ASP A 73 -7.90 -4.61 0.02
CA ASP A 73 -7.70 -5.84 0.78
C ASP A 73 -7.10 -6.90 -0.15
N ALA A 74 -5.83 -7.21 0.07
CA ALA A 74 -5.10 -8.14 -0.79
C ALA A 74 -5.60 -9.59 -0.72
N LEU A 75 -6.45 -9.93 0.26
CA LEU A 75 -7.03 -11.27 0.39
C LEU A 75 -8.35 -11.41 -0.36
N THR A 76 -9.25 -10.45 -0.16
CA THR A 76 -10.58 -10.49 -0.77
C THR A 76 -10.56 -9.96 -2.20
N GLY A 77 -9.58 -9.10 -2.51
CA GLY A 77 -9.52 -8.36 -3.77
C GLY A 77 -10.44 -7.13 -3.79
N ASP A 78 -11.02 -6.76 -2.65
CA ASP A 78 -11.79 -5.52 -2.54
C ASP A 78 -10.89 -4.32 -2.77
N PHE A 79 -11.31 -3.43 -3.68
CA PHE A 79 -10.54 -2.26 -4.06
C PHE A 79 -11.45 -1.03 -4.12
N TYR A 80 -11.13 -0.04 -3.31
CA TYR A 80 -11.91 1.20 -3.17
C TYR A 80 -11.06 2.39 -3.57
N VAL A 81 -11.68 3.34 -4.26
CA VAL A 81 -11.04 4.60 -4.66
C VAL A 81 -11.97 5.74 -4.31
N THR A 82 -11.43 6.79 -3.72
CA THR A 82 -12.15 8.04 -3.45
C THR A 82 -11.22 9.24 -3.50
N GLU A 83 -11.79 10.42 -3.46
CA GLU A 83 -11.08 11.68 -3.41
C GLU A 83 -11.74 12.60 -2.39
N VAL A 84 -10.94 13.24 -1.55
CA VAL A 84 -11.43 14.15 -0.52
C VAL A 84 -10.73 15.51 -0.62
N SER A 85 -11.39 16.56 -0.11
CA SER A 85 -10.92 17.94 -0.23
C SER A 85 -10.16 18.46 0.99
N ASP A 86 -10.22 17.72 2.11
CA ASP A 86 -9.67 18.19 3.38
C ASP A 86 -9.21 17.04 4.28
N THR A 87 -8.37 17.38 5.26
CA THR A 87 -7.78 16.43 6.19
C THR A 87 -8.78 15.81 7.16
N LYS A 88 -9.93 16.45 7.41
CA LYS A 88 -10.97 15.90 8.26
C LYS A 88 -11.63 14.70 7.59
N LYS A 89 -12.00 14.86 6.31
CA LYS A 89 -12.55 13.76 5.51
C LYS A 89 -11.52 12.64 5.29
N LEU A 90 -10.25 13.01 5.12
CA LEU A 90 -9.17 12.00 5.08
C LEU A 90 -9.14 11.19 6.37
N ASN A 91 -9.24 11.85 7.53
CA ASN A 91 -9.27 11.15 8.82
C ASN A 91 -10.49 10.21 8.95
N ASP A 92 -11.65 10.64 8.47
CA ASP A 92 -12.86 9.81 8.46
C ASP A 92 -12.66 8.52 7.64
N GLU A 93 -12.01 8.61 6.46
CA GLU A 93 -11.68 7.44 5.64
C GLU A 93 -10.62 6.55 6.30
N ILE A 94 -9.59 7.12 6.94
CA ILE A 94 -8.58 6.35 7.68
C ILE A 94 -9.25 5.58 8.84
N VAL A 95 -10.12 6.22 9.60
CA VAL A 95 -10.83 5.57 10.72
C VAL A 95 -11.80 4.50 10.20
N LYS A 96 -12.52 4.76 9.13
CA LYS A 96 -13.46 3.83 8.50
C LYS A 96 -12.80 2.52 8.07
N PHE A 97 -11.67 2.59 7.38
CA PHE A 97 -10.97 1.40 6.90
C PHE A 97 -10.00 0.82 7.92
N SER A 98 -9.49 1.64 8.86
CA SER A 98 -8.49 1.24 9.86
C SER A 98 -7.35 0.42 9.23
N PRO A 99 -6.63 0.98 8.22
CA PRO A 99 -5.63 0.22 7.47
C PRO A 99 -4.46 -0.19 8.38
N SER A 100 -3.88 -1.35 8.13
CA SER A 100 -2.65 -1.77 8.81
C SER A 100 -1.40 -1.09 8.25
N GLU A 101 -1.49 -0.59 7.02
CA GLU A 101 -0.41 0.14 6.37
C GLU A 101 -0.97 1.26 5.48
N ILE A 102 -0.28 2.40 5.51
CA ILE A 102 -0.47 3.51 4.57
C ILE A 102 0.80 3.67 3.76
N ILE A 103 0.70 3.68 2.43
CA ILE A 103 1.73 4.15 1.51
C ILE A 103 1.36 5.55 1.03
N CYS A 104 2.34 6.44 0.86
CA CYS A 104 2.05 7.83 0.53
C CYS A 104 3.18 8.52 -0.22
N ASN A 105 2.85 9.67 -0.82
CA ASN A 105 3.83 10.59 -1.39
C ASN A 105 4.44 11.52 -0.32
N ASP A 106 5.50 12.25 -0.68
CA ASP A 106 6.19 13.20 0.20
C ASP A 106 5.25 14.29 0.72
N ASN A 107 4.34 14.78 -0.11
CA ASN A 107 3.41 15.85 0.25
C ASN A 107 2.57 15.50 1.47
N PHE A 108 2.17 14.24 1.62
CA PHE A 108 1.42 13.81 2.80
C PHE A 108 2.25 13.96 4.09
N LEU A 109 3.52 13.61 4.05
CA LEU A 109 4.40 13.69 5.24
C LEU A 109 4.67 15.13 5.68
N VAL A 110 4.64 16.08 4.75
CA VAL A 110 4.87 17.51 5.04
C VAL A 110 3.58 18.34 5.10
N SER A 111 2.42 17.72 4.96
CA SER A 111 1.11 18.38 4.93
C SER A 111 0.68 19.00 6.27
N GLY A 112 1.42 18.72 7.36
CA GLY A 112 1.02 19.09 8.72
C GLY A 112 0.01 18.12 9.36
N TYR A 113 -0.35 17.02 8.67
CA TYR A 113 -1.14 15.95 9.26
C TYR A 113 -0.35 15.25 10.37
N SER A 114 -1.01 14.88 11.48
CA SER A 114 -0.35 14.23 12.61
C SER A 114 -0.01 12.76 12.30
N ILE A 115 1.14 12.56 11.64
CA ILE A 115 1.65 11.21 11.28
C ILE A 115 1.93 10.38 12.55
N ASP A 116 2.43 11.01 13.59
CA ASP A 116 2.75 10.33 14.85
C ASP A 116 1.50 9.80 15.54
N ASP A 117 0.38 10.52 15.48
CA ASP A 117 -0.90 10.00 15.98
C ASP A 117 -1.35 8.73 15.26
N LEU A 118 -1.15 8.65 13.94
CA LEU A 118 -1.47 7.44 13.17
C LEU A 118 -0.60 6.25 13.58
N ARG A 119 0.68 6.50 13.81
CA ARG A 119 1.64 5.45 14.21
C ARG A 119 1.44 5.00 15.66
N GLU A 120 1.37 5.95 16.59
CA GLU A 120 1.40 5.64 18.02
C GLU A 120 0.03 5.26 18.57
N ARG A 121 -1.04 5.91 18.10
CA ARG A 121 -2.40 5.68 18.62
C ARG A 121 -3.17 4.63 17.85
N LEU A 122 -3.00 4.58 16.51
CA LEU A 122 -3.72 3.64 15.65
C LEU A 122 -2.86 2.43 15.23
N GLY A 123 -1.55 2.46 15.49
CA GLY A 123 -0.64 1.37 15.14
C GLY A 123 -0.44 1.20 13.64
N ILE A 124 -0.74 2.23 12.84
CA ILE A 124 -0.66 2.17 11.37
C ILE A 124 0.79 2.32 10.94
N SER A 125 1.27 1.39 10.12
CA SER A 125 2.58 1.53 9.46
C SER A 125 2.50 2.53 8.33
N ILE A 126 3.34 3.60 8.34
CA ILE A 126 3.33 4.63 7.30
C ILE A 126 4.64 4.61 6.54
N ASN A 127 4.56 4.40 5.24
CA ASN A 127 5.68 4.24 4.34
C ASN A 127 5.57 5.19 3.15
N LYS A 128 6.64 5.96 2.95
CA LYS A 128 6.81 6.73 1.73
C LYS A 128 7.22 5.81 0.57
N ILE A 129 6.67 6.05 -0.61
CA ILE A 129 7.16 5.48 -1.86
C ILE A 129 7.65 6.58 -2.80
N ASP A 130 8.44 6.22 -3.80
CA ASP A 130 9.10 7.18 -4.68
C ASP A 130 8.08 7.97 -5.54
N ALA A 131 8.40 9.24 -5.81
CA ALA A 131 7.50 10.16 -6.51
C ALA A 131 7.06 9.67 -7.91
N TRP A 132 7.87 8.89 -8.60
CA TRP A 132 7.53 8.35 -9.92
C TRP A 132 6.34 7.39 -9.92
N HIS A 133 6.02 6.79 -8.76
CA HIS A 133 4.79 5.99 -8.60
C HIS A 133 3.52 6.84 -8.71
N PHE A 134 3.60 8.15 -8.44
CA PHE A 134 2.47 9.06 -8.46
C PHE A 134 2.37 9.87 -9.77
N GLU A 135 3.02 9.43 -10.83
CA GLU A 135 2.89 10.03 -12.15
C GLU A 135 1.55 9.66 -12.79
N GLU A 136 0.73 10.66 -13.11
CA GLU A 136 -0.64 10.52 -13.61
C GLU A 136 -0.73 9.55 -14.80
N ASP A 137 0.04 9.82 -15.87
CA ASP A 137 0.03 9.01 -17.08
C ASP A 137 0.39 7.54 -16.82
N SER A 138 1.34 7.31 -15.92
CA SER A 138 1.79 5.97 -15.54
C SER A 138 0.71 5.23 -14.75
N CYS A 139 0.09 5.92 -13.79
CA CYS A 139 -1.02 5.38 -13.00
C CYS A 139 -2.22 5.00 -13.85
N GLN A 140 -2.65 5.90 -14.77
CA GLN A 140 -3.77 5.64 -15.67
C GLN A 140 -3.51 4.44 -16.58
N LYS A 141 -2.32 4.36 -17.19
CA LYS A 141 -1.92 3.22 -18.04
C LYS A 141 -1.90 1.91 -17.25
N LEU A 142 -1.39 1.94 -16.02
CA LEU A 142 -1.34 0.76 -15.16
C LEU A 142 -2.74 0.26 -14.79
N LEU A 143 -3.64 1.17 -14.40
CA LEU A 143 -5.03 0.85 -14.08
C LEU A 143 -5.77 0.29 -15.30
N CYS A 144 -5.66 0.94 -16.48
CA CYS A 144 -6.27 0.44 -17.72
C CYS A 144 -5.78 -0.96 -18.06
N LYS A 145 -4.48 -1.21 -17.92
CA LYS A 145 -3.88 -2.53 -18.15
C LYS A 145 -4.37 -3.57 -17.15
N HIS A 146 -4.43 -3.21 -15.88
CA HIS A 146 -4.85 -4.11 -14.79
C HIS A 146 -6.30 -4.54 -14.94
N PHE A 147 -7.21 -3.59 -15.15
CA PHE A 147 -8.63 -3.84 -15.30
C PHE A 147 -9.04 -4.22 -16.72
N LYS A 148 -8.08 -4.26 -17.69
CA LYS A 148 -8.31 -4.61 -19.10
C LYS A 148 -9.37 -3.72 -19.76
N VAL A 149 -9.35 -2.43 -19.47
CA VAL A 149 -10.22 -1.40 -20.05
C VAL A 149 -9.41 -0.45 -20.92
N ASN A 150 -10.06 0.18 -21.90
CA ASN A 150 -9.41 1.16 -22.76
C ASN A 150 -9.33 2.55 -22.11
N THR A 151 -10.28 2.87 -21.23
CA THR A 151 -10.39 4.14 -20.52
C THR A 151 -10.92 3.90 -19.11
N LEU A 152 -10.57 4.77 -18.18
CA LEU A 152 -11.03 4.70 -16.79
C LEU A 152 -12.50 5.11 -16.62
N THR A 153 -13.11 5.71 -17.66
CA THR A 153 -14.56 6.00 -17.74
C THR A 153 -15.41 4.77 -17.45
N ALA A 154 -14.96 3.60 -17.93
CA ALA A 154 -15.66 2.35 -17.67
C ALA A 154 -15.72 1.96 -16.18
N LEU A 155 -14.84 2.53 -15.36
CA LEU A 155 -14.76 2.31 -13.91
C LEU A 155 -15.46 3.41 -13.11
N GLY A 156 -15.94 4.48 -13.76
CA GLY A 156 -16.64 5.60 -13.12
C GLY A 156 -15.74 6.49 -12.24
N VAL A 157 -14.45 6.56 -12.55
CA VAL A 157 -13.45 7.31 -11.76
C VAL A 157 -12.85 8.51 -12.51
N ASP A 158 -13.47 8.95 -13.61
CA ASP A 158 -12.96 10.05 -14.46
C ASP A 158 -12.76 11.36 -13.67
N ASP A 159 -13.68 11.66 -12.75
CA ASP A 159 -13.64 12.89 -11.96
C ASP A 159 -12.71 12.81 -10.73
N PHE A 160 -12.07 11.65 -10.51
CA PHE A 160 -11.23 11.39 -9.34
C PHE A 160 -9.74 11.31 -9.72
N MET A 161 -9.17 12.38 -10.26
CA MET A 161 -7.77 12.42 -10.70
C MET A 161 -6.79 12.01 -9.60
N ALA A 162 -6.88 12.61 -8.42
CA ALA A 162 -6.03 12.26 -7.30
C ALA A 162 -6.29 10.82 -6.82
N GLY A 163 -7.55 10.36 -6.89
CA GLY A 163 -7.94 8.98 -6.62
C GLY A 163 -7.32 7.99 -7.60
N GLN A 164 -7.29 8.31 -8.90
CA GLN A 164 -6.63 7.49 -9.93
C GLN A 164 -5.13 7.36 -9.66
N ILE A 165 -4.48 8.46 -9.29
CA ILE A 165 -3.05 8.48 -8.93
C ILE A 165 -2.80 7.60 -7.70
N ALA A 166 -3.62 7.73 -6.65
CA ALA A 166 -3.49 6.87 -5.47
C ALA A 166 -3.72 5.38 -5.78
N ALA A 167 -4.64 5.08 -6.72
CA ALA A 167 -4.95 3.71 -7.11
C ALA A 167 -3.88 3.07 -8.01
N GLY A 168 -3.17 3.87 -8.79
CA GLY A 168 -2.13 3.42 -9.71
C GLY A 168 -0.73 3.38 -9.11
N ALA A 169 -0.51 4.03 -7.97
CA ALA A 169 0.76 4.07 -7.26
C ALA A 169 1.05 2.76 -6.51
#